data_e9f3a9c7ff39648c5c0e98669fc50c1e
#
_entry.id   e9f3a9c7ff39648c5c0e98669fc50c1e
#
_cell.length_a   1.000
_cell.length_b   1.000
_cell.length_c   1.000
_cell.angle_alpha   90.00
_cell.angle_beta   90.00
_cell.angle_gamma   90.00
#
_symmetry.space_group_name_H-M   'P 1'
#
loop_
_entity.id
_entity.type
_entity.pdbx_description
1 polymer ?
#
loop_
_entity_poly.entity_id
_entity_poly.type
_entity_poly.pdbx_seq_one_letter_code
_entity_poly.pdbx_strand_id
1 'polypeptide(L)'
;MDFQRKISGLVIILLLSVLASPAQRFVAVPAGHYIIGKKGHLNNPRRKVWVDSFYIARFETTNREFAAFVAATSYVTDAERKHDALVFQPGLREFEWIEDSTAYWRYPNGISRGGIENKMDHPVTTISYHDVEEYCRWAGVRLPTLEEWEIACRAGSTTDYFFGKRDDSISRYANVWLGWDHTVADSSDGYMYTSPVGHFAPNPWGLYDMYGNVFEFCSGAVVQGEKETLVHARGGSWWCSARSCHFFNSFDIGRVHKRASFSNQGFRVAASSLPNRK
;
A
#
# COMPACT_ATOMS: atom_id res chain seq x y z
N MET A 1 -28.61 57.11 -27.73
CA MET A 1 -27.92 56.71 -26.50
C MET A 1 -28.33 55.28 -26.20
N ASP A 2 -27.57 54.33 -26.78
CA ASP A 2 -27.83 52.88 -26.64
C ASP A 2 -26.92 52.29 -25.59
N PHE A 3 -27.53 51.75 -24.52
CA PHE A 3 -26.85 51.11 -23.41
C PHE A 3 -26.81 49.61 -23.68
N GLN A 4 -25.77 49.12 -24.34
CA GLN A 4 -25.55 47.67 -24.48
C GLN A 4 -25.10 47.06 -23.14
N ARG A 5 -25.97 46.28 -22.48
CA ARG A 5 -25.63 45.42 -21.37
C ARG A 5 -24.82 44.19 -21.86
N LYS A 6 -23.55 44.16 -21.56
CA LYS A 6 -22.72 42.94 -21.67
C LYS A 6 -23.10 41.97 -20.56
N ILE A 7 -23.75 40.88 -20.89
CA ILE A 7 -23.97 39.74 -20.00
C ILE A 7 -22.68 38.88 -20.10
N SER A 8 -21.84 38.94 -19.09
CA SER A 8 -20.70 38.00 -18.93
C SER A 8 -21.24 36.69 -18.44
N GLY A 9 -21.37 35.70 -19.30
CA GLY A 9 -21.72 34.33 -18.94
C GLY A 9 -20.53 33.66 -18.23
N LEU A 10 -20.69 33.38 -16.96
CA LEU A 10 -19.75 32.57 -16.17
C LEU A 10 -19.95 31.11 -16.59
N VAL A 11 -19.04 30.56 -17.39
CA VAL A 11 -19.04 29.14 -17.73
C VAL A 11 -18.41 28.39 -16.52
N ILE A 12 -19.26 27.81 -15.70
CA ILE A 12 -18.84 26.88 -14.63
C ILE A 12 -18.53 25.55 -15.33
N ILE A 13 -17.24 25.28 -15.57
CA ILE A 13 -16.76 23.96 -15.97
C ILE A 13 -16.84 23.05 -14.74
N LEU A 14 -17.92 22.27 -14.64
CA LEU A 14 -17.99 21.15 -13.69
C LEU A 14 -16.99 20.08 -14.17
N LEU A 15 -15.82 20.02 -13.56
CA LEU A 15 -14.92 18.88 -13.66
C LEU A 15 -15.60 17.69 -12.96
N LEU A 16 -16.40 16.93 -13.70
CA LEU A 16 -16.86 15.61 -13.29
C LEU A 16 -15.63 14.71 -13.21
N SER A 17 -15.06 14.55 -12.01
CA SER A 17 -14.13 13.47 -11.73
C SER A 17 -14.88 12.15 -11.96
N VAL A 18 -14.60 11.49 -13.08
CA VAL A 18 -15.10 10.14 -13.36
C VAL A 18 -14.47 9.21 -12.35
N LEU A 19 -15.12 9.04 -11.20
CA LEU A 19 -14.74 8.00 -10.24
C LEU A 19 -14.95 6.66 -10.95
N ALA A 20 -13.87 5.88 -11.10
CA ALA A 20 -13.93 4.54 -11.64
C ALA A 20 -15.04 3.73 -10.94
N SER A 21 -15.77 2.89 -11.70
CA SER A 21 -16.80 2.04 -11.09
C SER A 21 -16.14 1.05 -10.10
N PRO A 22 -16.87 0.58 -9.06
CA PRO A 22 -16.33 -0.44 -8.14
C PRO A 22 -15.74 -1.65 -8.86
N ALA A 23 -16.38 -2.10 -9.94
CA ALA A 23 -15.90 -3.21 -10.78
C ALA A 23 -14.55 -2.90 -11.48
N GLN A 24 -14.23 -1.63 -11.75
CA GLN A 24 -12.93 -1.24 -12.31
C GLN A 24 -11.82 -1.15 -11.24
N ARG A 25 -12.21 -0.98 -9.98
CA ARG A 25 -11.27 -0.83 -8.85
C ARG A 25 -10.89 -2.15 -8.19
N PHE A 26 -11.66 -3.22 -8.40
CA PHE A 26 -11.44 -4.51 -7.78
C PHE A 26 -11.21 -5.60 -8.84
N VAL A 27 -10.39 -6.59 -8.46
CA VAL A 27 -10.20 -7.84 -9.17
C VAL A 27 -10.96 -8.93 -8.43
N ALA A 28 -11.80 -9.67 -9.13
CA ALA A 28 -12.49 -10.84 -8.57
C ALA A 28 -11.56 -12.05 -8.60
N VAL A 29 -11.38 -12.69 -7.46
CA VAL A 29 -10.64 -13.95 -7.33
C VAL A 29 -11.65 -15.07 -7.04
N PRO A 30 -11.74 -16.10 -7.89
CA PRO A 30 -12.72 -17.18 -7.70
C PRO A 30 -12.38 -18.04 -6.50
N ALA A 31 -13.40 -18.66 -5.91
CA ALA A 31 -13.21 -19.70 -4.89
C ALA A 31 -12.45 -20.90 -5.47
N GLY A 32 -11.56 -21.47 -4.69
CA GLY A 32 -10.80 -22.61 -5.18
C GLY A 32 -9.64 -23.04 -4.29
N HIS A 33 -8.96 -24.06 -4.75
CA HIS A 33 -7.71 -24.52 -4.16
C HIS A 33 -6.52 -23.84 -4.81
N TYR A 34 -5.68 -23.21 -3.99
CA TYR A 34 -4.47 -22.52 -4.42
C TYR A 34 -3.24 -23.10 -3.74
N ILE A 35 -2.10 -23.01 -4.42
CA ILE A 35 -0.79 -23.33 -3.83
C ILE A 35 -0.14 -22.02 -3.40
N ILE A 36 0.19 -21.92 -2.12
CA ILE A 36 0.89 -20.78 -1.52
C ILE A 36 2.16 -21.23 -0.81
N GLY A 37 2.95 -20.26 -0.36
CA GLY A 37 4.22 -20.49 0.32
C GLY A 37 5.33 -20.96 -0.62
N LYS A 38 6.49 -21.22 -0.04
CA LYS A 38 7.70 -21.67 -0.74
C LYS A 38 8.27 -22.92 -0.09
N LYS A 39 8.74 -23.88 -0.89
CA LYS A 39 9.36 -25.10 -0.39
C LYS A 39 10.58 -24.75 0.46
N GLY A 40 10.61 -25.26 1.70
CA GLY A 40 11.70 -25.03 2.64
C GLY A 40 11.66 -23.68 3.36
N HIS A 41 10.67 -22.82 3.10
CA HIS A 41 10.52 -21.56 3.83
C HIS A 41 9.87 -21.77 5.19
N LEU A 42 10.53 -21.32 6.27
CA LEU A 42 10.12 -21.61 7.66
C LEU A 42 8.77 -20.94 8.02
N ASN A 43 8.63 -19.66 7.67
CA ASN A 43 7.47 -18.87 8.09
C ASN A 43 6.26 -19.01 7.12
N ASN A 44 6.49 -19.50 5.90
CA ASN A 44 5.44 -19.70 4.89
C ASN A 44 5.77 -20.93 4.04
N PRO A 45 5.69 -22.15 4.60
CA PRO A 45 5.96 -23.38 3.86
C PRO A 45 4.92 -23.60 2.77
N ARG A 46 5.36 -24.20 1.66
CA ARG A 46 4.47 -24.51 0.54
C ARG A 46 3.33 -25.44 0.99
N ARG A 47 2.10 -25.01 0.73
CA ARG A 47 0.88 -25.75 1.07
C ARG A 47 -0.25 -25.46 0.08
N LYS A 48 -1.23 -26.36 0.04
CA LYS A 48 -2.49 -26.19 -0.67
C LYS A 48 -3.52 -25.65 0.32
N VAL A 49 -4.19 -24.57 -0.04
CA VAL A 49 -5.26 -23.95 0.76
C VAL A 49 -6.53 -23.82 -0.06
N TRP A 50 -7.68 -23.87 0.61
CA TRP A 50 -8.94 -23.44 0.04
C TRP A 50 -9.18 -21.98 0.42
N VAL A 51 -9.64 -21.18 -0.54
CA VAL A 51 -10.08 -19.80 -0.30
C VAL A 51 -11.41 -19.59 -0.98
N ASP A 52 -12.37 -18.96 -0.28
CA ASP A 52 -13.63 -18.53 -0.85
C ASP A 52 -13.43 -17.41 -1.85
N SER A 53 -14.41 -17.18 -2.71
CA SER A 53 -14.33 -16.06 -3.66
C SER A 53 -14.27 -14.72 -2.94
N PHE A 54 -13.39 -13.83 -3.42
CA PHE A 54 -13.23 -12.50 -2.85
C PHE A 54 -12.89 -11.48 -3.94
N TYR A 55 -12.99 -10.23 -3.57
CA TYR A 55 -12.56 -9.10 -4.38
C TYR A 55 -11.38 -8.44 -3.69
N ILE A 56 -10.35 -8.06 -4.45
CA ILE A 56 -9.20 -7.33 -3.94
C ILE A 56 -8.98 -6.06 -4.76
N ALA A 57 -8.64 -4.97 -4.08
CA ALA A 57 -8.40 -3.70 -4.74
C ALA A 57 -7.23 -3.82 -5.72
N ARG A 58 -7.41 -3.27 -6.94
CA ARG A 58 -6.42 -3.27 -8.00
C ARG A 58 -5.14 -2.54 -7.60
N PHE A 59 -5.28 -1.52 -6.78
CA PHE A 59 -4.23 -0.63 -6.30
C PHE A 59 -4.20 -0.61 -4.77
N GLU A 60 -3.11 -0.13 -4.21
CA GLU A 60 -3.01 0.30 -2.82
C GLU A 60 -3.99 1.46 -2.56
N THR A 61 -4.42 1.63 -1.30
CA THR A 61 -5.28 2.75 -0.91
C THR A 61 -4.50 4.06 -0.99
N THR A 62 -5.01 5.01 -1.75
CA THR A 62 -4.34 6.27 -2.06
C THR A 62 -4.53 7.34 -0.97
N ASN A 63 -3.66 8.35 -0.99
CA ASN A 63 -3.80 9.57 -0.17
C ASN A 63 -5.16 10.25 -0.40
N ARG A 64 -5.66 10.26 -1.64
CA ARG A 64 -6.98 10.81 -2.00
C ARG A 64 -8.11 10.08 -1.28
N GLU A 65 -8.07 8.76 -1.26
CA GLU A 65 -9.09 7.93 -0.61
C GLU A 65 -9.05 8.07 0.90
N PHE A 66 -7.85 8.09 1.47
CA PHE A 66 -7.69 8.30 2.91
C PHE A 66 -8.08 9.72 3.35
N ALA A 67 -7.78 10.73 2.53
CA ALA A 67 -8.24 12.10 2.77
C ALA A 67 -9.78 12.21 2.78
N ALA A 68 -10.48 11.47 1.92
CA ALA A 68 -11.93 11.42 1.92
C ALA A 68 -12.49 10.78 3.21
N PHE A 69 -11.84 9.72 3.71
CA PHE A 69 -12.17 9.13 5.01
C PHE A 69 -12.01 10.15 6.15
N VAL A 70 -10.86 10.80 6.22
CA VAL A 70 -10.60 11.81 7.27
C VAL A 70 -11.58 12.97 7.17
N ALA A 71 -11.87 13.47 5.97
CA ALA A 71 -12.85 14.55 5.77
C ALA A 71 -14.26 14.16 6.21
N ALA A 72 -14.67 12.89 5.98
CA ALA A 72 -15.99 12.41 6.34
C ALA A 72 -16.17 12.10 7.85
N THR A 73 -15.09 11.81 8.55
CA THR A 73 -15.14 11.29 9.93
C THR A 73 -14.44 12.17 10.96
N SER A 74 -13.65 13.15 10.52
CA SER A 74 -12.74 13.93 11.37
C SER A 74 -11.75 13.02 12.14
N TYR A 75 -11.40 11.88 11.56
CA TYR A 75 -10.50 10.93 12.19
C TYR A 75 -9.10 11.52 12.40
N VAL A 76 -8.53 11.28 13.57
CA VAL A 76 -7.15 11.64 13.91
C VAL A 76 -6.35 10.35 14.02
N THR A 77 -5.26 10.22 13.28
CA THR A 77 -4.44 9.00 13.24
C THR A 77 -3.61 8.78 14.51
N ASP A 78 -3.11 7.56 14.69
CA ASP A 78 -2.21 7.25 15.81
C ASP A 78 -0.94 8.11 15.76
N ALA A 79 -0.36 8.35 14.57
CA ALA A 79 0.80 9.22 14.41
C ALA A 79 0.51 10.67 14.81
N GLU A 80 -0.66 11.22 14.46
CA GLU A 80 -1.08 12.56 14.89
C GLU A 80 -1.29 12.67 16.41
N ARG A 81 -1.74 11.59 17.07
CA ARG A 81 -1.96 11.58 18.52
C ARG A 81 -0.68 11.43 19.34
N LYS A 82 0.25 10.61 18.83
CA LYS A 82 1.43 10.19 19.60
C LYS A 82 2.69 10.94 19.25
N HIS A 83 2.76 11.50 18.03
CA HIS A 83 3.94 12.19 17.51
C HIS A 83 5.19 11.30 17.47
N ASP A 84 5.03 9.99 17.17
CA ASP A 84 6.03 8.93 17.23
C ASP A 84 6.23 8.19 15.90
N ALA A 85 5.91 8.84 14.79
CA ALA A 85 6.04 8.21 13.48
C ALA A 85 7.50 7.94 13.10
N LEU A 86 7.73 6.79 12.48
CA LEU A 86 9.04 6.33 12.06
C LEU A 86 9.26 6.61 10.57
N VAL A 87 10.24 7.43 10.26
CA VAL A 87 10.57 7.85 8.91
C VAL A 87 12.00 7.47 8.54
N PHE A 88 12.19 7.14 7.28
CA PHE A 88 13.51 6.95 6.70
C PHE A 88 13.97 8.23 5.99
N GLN A 89 15.26 8.47 6.03
CA GLN A 89 15.93 9.46 5.19
C GLN A 89 17.31 8.93 4.73
N PRO A 90 17.80 9.34 3.56
CA PRO A 90 19.13 8.96 3.10
C PRO A 90 20.21 9.31 4.11
N GLY A 91 21.23 8.47 4.21
CA GLY A 91 22.32 8.61 5.18
C GLY A 91 22.14 7.80 6.46
N LEU A 92 20.96 7.22 6.70
CA LEU A 92 20.75 6.28 7.80
C LEU A 92 21.38 4.92 7.49
N ARG A 93 21.73 4.20 8.56
CA ARG A 93 22.21 2.80 8.43
C ARG A 93 21.05 1.89 8.00
N GLU A 94 21.40 0.70 7.54
CA GLU A 94 20.41 -0.34 7.27
C GLU A 94 19.51 -0.59 8.47
N PHE A 95 18.21 -0.63 8.26
CA PHE A 95 17.16 -0.81 9.28
C PHE A 95 17.10 0.27 10.37
N GLU A 96 17.79 1.39 10.18
CA GLU A 96 17.69 2.56 11.06
C GLU A 96 16.52 3.44 10.60
N TRP A 97 15.64 3.77 11.55
CA TRP A 97 14.51 4.67 11.36
C TRP A 97 14.56 5.74 12.43
N ILE A 98 14.19 6.94 12.07
CA ILE A 98 14.13 8.05 13.03
C ILE A 98 12.68 8.36 13.39
N GLU A 99 12.45 8.69 14.65
CA GLU A 99 11.19 9.21 15.09
C GLU A 99 11.08 10.69 14.67
N ASP A 100 10.00 11.03 13.97
CA ASP A 100 9.70 12.41 13.56
C ASP A 100 8.30 12.78 14.06
N SER A 101 8.25 13.65 15.06
CA SER A 101 7.00 14.10 15.70
C SER A 101 6.08 14.91 14.79
N THR A 102 6.57 15.32 13.63
CA THR A 102 5.80 16.08 12.62
C THR A 102 5.29 15.19 11.48
N ALA A 103 5.70 13.91 11.47
CA ALA A 103 5.30 12.98 10.43
C ALA A 103 3.94 12.33 10.74
N TYR A 104 3.07 12.32 9.74
CA TYR A 104 1.80 11.63 9.73
C TYR A 104 1.30 11.56 8.29
N TRP A 105 0.15 10.99 8.01
CA TRP A 105 -0.32 10.70 6.67
C TRP A 105 -0.31 11.90 5.69
N ARG A 106 -0.48 13.17 6.16
CA ARG A 106 -0.37 14.37 5.29
C ARG A 106 1.07 14.80 5.04
N TYR A 107 1.97 14.50 5.95
CA TYR A 107 3.41 14.79 5.88
C TYR A 107 4.20 13.50 6.16
N PRO A 108 4.14 12.50 5.25
CA PRO A 108 4.57 11.15 5.57
C PRO A 108 6.06 11.00 5.90
N ASN A 109 6.87 11.97 5.52
CA ASN A 109 8.31 12.01 5.84
C ASN A 109 8.68 13.20 6.74
N GLY A 110 7.71 13.77 7.46
CA GLY A 110 7.87 14.98 8.26
C GLY A 110 7.59 16.28 7.48
N ILE A 111 7.16 17.31 8.20
CA ILE A 111 6.71 18.58 7.61
C ILE A 111 7.80 19.29 6.77
N SER A 112 9.07 19.13 7.17
CA SER A 112 10.21 19.72 6.47
C SER A 112 10.46 19.15 5.06
N ARG A 113 9.89 17.97 4.75
CA ARG A 113 10.01 17.27 3.45
C ARG A 113 8.77 17.41 2.57
N GLY A 114 7.83 18.27 2.97
CA GLY A 114 6.61 18.55 2.24
C GLY A 114 5.52 17.50 2.43
N GLY A 115 4.32 17.85 2.01
CA GLY A 115 3.13 17.05 2.15
C GLY A 115 2.73 16.25 0.90
N ILE A 116 1.47 15.85 0.90
CA ILE A 116 0.88 15.00 -0.14
C ILE A 116 0.12 15.79 -1.22
N GLU A 117 0.21 17.12 -1.25
CA GLU A 117 -0.60 17.99 -2.12
C GLU A 117 -0.48 17.59 -3.61
N ASN A 118 0.72 17.22 -4.03
CA ASN A 118 1.02 16.74 -5.38
C ASN A 118 1.16 15.21 -5.46
N LYS A 119 0.73 14.47 -4.43
CA LYS A 119 0.88 13.02 -4.29
C LYS A 119 -0.45 12.34 -3.94
N MET A 120 -1.55 12.91 -4.40
CA MET A 120 -2.89 12.38 -4.06
C MET A 120 -3.14 10.98 -4.61
N ASP A 121 -2.47 10.58 -5.68
CA ASP A 121 -2.55 9.25 -6.29
C ASP A 121 -1.41 8.31 -5.84
N HIS A 122 -0.59 8.70 -4.87
CA HIS A 122 0.34 7.81 -4.18
C HIS A 122 -0.37 7.04 -3.06
N PRO A 123 0.15 5.88 -2.64
CA PRO A 123 -0.40 5.17 -1.50
C PRO A 123 -0.28 6.01 -0.23
N VAL A 124 -1.27 5.91 0.65
CA VAL A 124 -1.19 6.51 1.97
C VAL A 124 -0.18 5.73 2.82
N THR A 125 0.67 6.47 3.54
CA THR A 125 1.67 5.91 4.47
C THR A 125 1.65 6.66 5.80
N THR A 126 2.53 6.25 6.72
CA THR A 126 2.66 6.87 8.05
C THR A 126 1.34 6.79 8.82
N ILE A 127 0.73 5.62 8.73
CA ILE A 127 -0.49 5.20 9.40
C ILE A 127 -0.24 3.88 10.14
N SER A 128 -0.96 3.65 11.23
CA SER A 128 -0.92 2.40 11.98
C SER A 128 -1.94 1.37 11.43
N TYR A 129 -1.80 0.13 11.86
CA TYR A 129 -2.81 -0.91 11.56
C TYR A 129 -4.18 -0.55 12.15
N HIS A 130 -4.21 0.10 13.30
CA HIS A 130 -5.45 0.59 13.90
C HIS A 130 -6.14 1.65 13.03
N ASP A 131 -5.38 2.58 12.43
CA ASP A 131 -5.93 3.58 11.51
C ASP A 131 -6.55 2.91 10.27
N VAL A 132 -5.92 1.83 9.79
CA VAL A 132 -6.42 1.04 8.65
C VAL A 132 -7.70 0.29 9.01
N GLU A 133 -7.83 -0.26 10.23
CA GLU A 133 -9.07 -0.88 10.69
C GLU A 133 -10.23 0.13 10.72
N GLU A 134 -9.99 1.37 11.15
CA GLU A 134 -11.00 2.43 11.13
C GLU A 134 -11.41 2.83 9.70
N TYR A 135 -10.43 2.96 8.79
CA TYR A 135 -10.70 3.17 7.37
C TYR A 135 -11.57 2.04 6.79
N CYS A 136 -11.20 0.78 7.04
CA CYS A 136 -11.94 -0.37 6.54
C CYS A 136 -13.38 -0.40 7.04
N ARG A 137 -13.60 -0.07 8.31
CA ARG A 137 -14.94 0.01 8.93
C ARG A 137 -15.78 1.10 8.25
N TRP A 138 -15.21 2.28 8.05
CA TRP A 138 -15.88 3.39 7.37
C TRP A 138 -16.23 3.05 5.93
N ALA A 139 -15.28 2.45 5.19
CA ALA A 139 -15.47 2.14 3.77
C ALA A 139 -16.34 0.90 3.51
N GLY A 140 -16.64 0.09 4.54
CA GLY A 140 -17.38 -1.18 4.40
C GLY A 140 -16.58 -2.27 3.68
N VAL A 141 -15.26 -2.28 3.88
CA VAL A 141 -14.28 -3.21 3.32
C VAL A 141 -13.46 -3.86 4.43
N ARG A 142 -12.50 -4.70 4.07
CA ARG A 142 -11.57 -5.33 5.01
C ARG A 142 -10.15 -5.38 4.44
N LEU A 143 -9.20 -5.74 5.26
CA LEU A 143 -7.89 -6.15 4.78
C LEU A 143 -7.95 -7.55 4.15
N PRO A 144 -7.10 -7.87 3.16
CA PRO A 144 -6.91 -9.24 2.69
C PRO A 144 -6.28 -10.09 3.78
N THR A 145 -6.58 -11.38 3.81
CA THR A 145 -5.81 -12.35 4.60
C THR A 145 -4.42 -12.55 3.98
N LEU A 146 -3.50 -13.18 4.71
CA LEU A 146 -2.19 -13.54 4.17
C LEU A 146 -2.29 -14.42 2.93
N GLU A 147 -3.23 -15.37 2.93
CA GLU A 147 -3.48 -16.26 1.82
C GLU A 147 -4.07 -15.52 0.61
N GLU A 148 -5.08 -14.70 0.83
CA GLU A 148 -5.73 -13.90 -0.22
C GLU A 148 -4.73 -12.97 -0.90
N TRP A 149 -3.89 -12.28 -0.12
CA TRP A 149 -2.87 -11.39 -0.65
C TRP A 149 -1.86 -12.17 -1.50
N GLU A 150 -1.35 -13.31 -1.02
CA GLU A 150 -0.38 -14.13 -1.75
C GLU A 150 -0.95 -14.69 -3.05
N ILE A 151 -2.19 -15.21 -3.02
CA ILE A 151 -2.88 -15.72 -4.19
C ILE A 151 -3.02 -14.62 -5.25
N ALA A 152 -3.44 -13.43 -4.82
CA ALA A 152 -3.58 -12.27 -5.68
C ALA A 152 -2.23 -11.81 -6.25
N CYS A 153 -1.18 -11.77 -5.45
CA CYS A 153 0.17 -11.42 -5.85
C CYS A 153 0.72 -12.40 -6.90
N ARG A 154 0.55 -13.68 -6.69
CA ARG A 154 1.01 -14.73 -7.62
C ARG A 154 0.25 -14.73 -8.95
N ALA A 155 -1.01 -14.38 -8.95
CA ALA A 155 -1.87 -14.37 -10.14
C ALA A 155 -1.72 -15.65 -11.00
N GLY A 156 -1.68 -16.81 -10.32
CA GLY A 156 -1.49 -18.13 -10.94
C GLY A 156 -0.04 -18.56 -11.15
N SER A 157 0.96 -17.69 -10.90
CA SER A 157 2.37 -18.05 -11.00
C SER A 157 2.80 -19.00 -9.88
N THR A 158 3.71 -19.93 -10.21
CA THR A 158 4.35 -20.84 -9.25
C THR A 158 5.78 -20.43 -8.89
N THR A 159 6.27 -19.34 -9.47
CA THR A 159 7.61 -18.79 -9.26
C THR A 159 7.61 -17.77 -8.12
N ASP A 160 8.79 -17.29 -7.71
CA ASP A 160 8.94 -16.31 -6.61
C ASP A 160 8.30 -14.97 -6.98
N TYR A 161 8.35 -14.60 -8.25
CA TYR A 161 7.68 -13.43 -8.83
C TYR A 161 6.69 -13.87 -9.91
N PHE A 162 5.65 -13.07 -10.17
CA PHE A 162 4.70 -13.39 -11.24
C PHE A 162 5.38 -13.33 -12.63
N PHE A 163 6.47 -12.60 -12.77
CA PHE A 163 7.25 -12.48 -14.01
C PHE A 163 8.42 -13.48 -14.11
N GLY A 164 8.67 -14.33 -13.10
CA GLY A 164 9.72 -15.34 -13.16
C GLY A 164 10.36 -15.70 -11.83
N LYS A 165 11.59 -16.20 -11.89
CA LYS A 165 12.35 -16.66 -10.72
C LYS A 165 13.38 -15.65 -10.23
N ARG A 166 13.75 -14.69 -11.07
CA ARG A 166 14.84 -13.75 -10.82
C ARG A 166 14.29 -12.35 -10.65
N ASP A 167 14.94 -11.58 -9.81
CA ASP A 167 14.61 -10.18 -9.50
C ASP A 167 15.34 -9.14 -10.37
N ASP A 168 16.18 -9.58 -11.32
CA ASP A 168 16.96 -8.70 -12.20
C ASP A 168 16.13 -7.76 -13.09
N SER A 169 14.83 -8.00 -13.20
CA SER A 169 13.89 -7.13 -13.90
C SER A 169 12.87 -6.45 -12.99
N ILE A 170 13.11 -6.46 -11.66
CA ILE A 170 12.15 -5.93 -10.67
C ILE A 170 11.79 -4.47 -10.91
N SER A 171 12.73 -3.62 -11.33
CA SER A 171 12.51 -2.20 -11.62
C SER A 171 11.45 -1.91 -12.70
N ARG A 172 11.07 -2.93 -13.48
CA ARG A 172 9.97 -2.82 -14.45
C ARG A 172 8.59 -2.99 -13.80
N TYR A 173 8.55 -3.67 -12.66
CA TYR A 173 7.32 -4.15 -12.03
C TYR A 173 7.07 -3.56 -10.64
N ALA A 174 8.06 -2.85 -10.08
CA ALA A 174 7.98 -2.39 -8.70
C ALA A 174 8.86 -1.18 -8.43
N ASN A 175 8.37 -0.31 -7.55
CA ASN A 175 9.16 0.73 -6.90
C ASN A 175 9.92 0.10 -5.73
N VAL A 176 11.24 -0.08 -5.88
CA VAL A 176 12.14 -0.66 -4.88
C VAL A 176 13.47 0.07 -4.90
N TRP A 177 14.23 -0.02 -3.80
CA TRP A 177 15.56 0.57 -3.73
C TRP A 177 16.54 -0.18 -4.63
N LEU A 178 17.03 0.46 -5.68
CA LEU A 178 17.97 -0.10 -6.65
C LEU A 178 19.42 0.19 -6.32
N GLY A 179 19.68 1.12 -5.39
CA GLY A 179 21.00 1.50 -4.94
C GLY A 179 21.75 0.38 -4.19
N TRP A 180 23.04 0.61 -3.98
CA TRP A 180 23.91 -0.36 -3.29
C TRP A 180 23.54 -0.50 -1.81
N ASP A 181 23.32 0.61 -1.14
CA ASP A 181 22.92 0.73 0.26
C ASP A 181 22.03 1.98 0.46
N HIS A 182 21.52 2.19 1.67
CA HIS A 182 20.60 3.28 1.99
C HIS A 182 21.31 4.57 2.45
N THR A 183 22.63 4.60 2.50
CA THR A 183 23.39 5.81 2.87
C THR A 183 23.39 6.87 1.77
N VAL A 184 23.19 6.45 0.53
CA VAL A 184 23.08 7.32 -0.64
C VAL A 184 21.67 7.26 -1.20
N ALA A 185 21.05 8.42 -1.42
CA ALA A 185 19.73 8.48 -2.03
C ALA A 185 19.71 7.80 -3.40
N ASP A 186 18.72 6.95 -3.61
CA ASP A 186 18.45 6.32 -4.90
C ASP A 186 17.08 6.75 -5.42
N SER A 187 17.04 7.26 -6.62
CA SER A 187 15.83 7.63 -7.35
C SER A 187 15.95 7.21 -8.82
N SER A 188 16.71 6.17 -9.10
CA SER A 188 16.99 5.70 -10.46
C SER A 188 15.74 5.17 -11.18
N ASP A 189 14.72 4.76 -10.45
CA ASP A 189 13.39 4.41 -10.96
C ASP A 189 12.43 5.63 -11.10
N GLY A 190 12.90 6.84 -10.72
CA GLY A 190 12.14 8.09 -10.72
C GLY A 190 11.60 8.49 -9.36
N TYR A 191 11.70 7.65 -8.33
CA TYR A 191 11.10 7.87 -7.02
C TYR A 191 12.08 7.56 -5.88
N MET A 192 12.22 8.48 -4.93
CA MET A 192 13.00 8.25 -3.71
C MET A 192 12.16 7.54 -2.61
N TYR A 193 10.86 7.77 -2.64
CA TYR A 193 9.86 7.23 -1.72
C TYR A 193 8.77 6.56 -2.56
N THR A 194 7.52 6.69 -2.17
CA THR A 194 6.39 6.11 -2.90
C THR A 194 6.29 6.65 -4.34
N SER A 195 5.81 5.83 -5.26
CA SER A 195 5.35 6.19 -6.60
C SER A 195 3.81 6.32 -6.64
N PRO A 196 3.22 6.97 -7.67
CA PRO A 196 1.79 6.87 -7.92
C PRO A 196 1.37 5.41 -8.09
N VAL A 197 0.23 5.01 -7.52
CA VAL A 197 -0.27 3.65 -7.70
C VAL A 197 -0.52 3.32 -9.18
N GLY A 198 -0.15 2.13 -9.60
CA GLY A 198 -0.33 1.71 -10.99
C GLY A 198 0.71 2.27 -11.96
N HIS A 199 1.79 2.84 -11.49
CA HIS A 199 2.87 3.34 -12.34
C HIS A 199 3.65 2.19 -13.03
N PHE A 200 3.89 1.11 -12.32
CA PHE A 200 4.62 -0.06 -12.82
C PHE A 200 3.67 -1.07 -13.48
N ALA A 201 4.23 -2.06 -14.17
CA ALA A 201 3.44 -3.05 -14.90
C ALA A 201 2.67 -3.99 -13.94
N PRO A 202 1.39 -4.28 -14.21
CA PRO A 202 0.58 -5.14 -13.36
C PRO A 202 0.96 -6.62 -13.49
N ASN A 203 0.49 -7.42 -12.54
CA ASN A 203 0.52 -8.87 -12.66
C ASN A 203 -0.54 -9.38 -13.68
N PRO A 204 -0.53 -10.69 -14.04
CA PRO A 204 -1.48 -11.24 -15.03
C PRO A 204 -2.97 -11.06 -14.69
N TRP A 205 -3.32 -10.82 -13.44
CA TRP A 205 -4.71 -10.53 -13.04
C TRP A 205 -5.04 -9.03 -13.03
N GLY A 206 -4.08 -8.17 -13.41
CA GLY A 206 -4.25 -6.73 -13.47
C GLY A 206 -4.18 -6.05 -12.10
N LEU A 207 -3.46 -6.64 -11.15
CA LEU A 207 -3.12 -6.03 -9.86
C LEU A 207 -1.76 -5.36 -9.97
N TYR A 208 -1.67 -4.14 -9.50
CA TYR A 208 -0.48 -3.30 -9.55
C TYR A 208 0.22 -3.26 -8.19
N ASP A 209 1.50 -2.95 -8.20
CA ASP A 209 2.31 -2.66 -7.02
C ASP A 209 2.29 -3.78 -5.97
N MET A 210 2.16 -5.05 -6.44
CA MET A 210 2.19 -6.23 -5.57
C MET A 210 3.60 -6.50 -5.01
N TYR A 211 4.61 -5.82 -5.53
CA TYR A 211 5.97 -5.78 -5.02
C TYR A 211 6.41 -4.33 -4.89
N GLY A 212 7.13 -4.01 -3.80
CA GLY A 212 7.64 -2.67 -3.58
C GLY A 212 6.55 -1.65 -3.23
N ASN A 213 6.80 -0.41 -3.51
CA ASN A 213 6.03 0.77 -3.18
C ASN A 213 5.76 0.91 -1.68
N VAL A 214 4.78 0.21 -1.10
CA VAL A 214 4.60 0.14 0.35
C VAL A 214 4.39 -1.29 0.84
N PHE A 215 4.86 -1.59 2.06
CA PHE A 215 4.40 -2.79 2.76
C PHE A 215 2.90 -2.71 2.98
N GLU A 216 2.20 -3.78 2.65
CA GLU A 216 0.75 -3.83 2.76
C GLU A 216 0.31 -4.64 3.96
N PHE A 217 -0.42 -4.01 4.86
CA PHE A 217 -1.05 -4.69 5.99
C PHE A 217 -1.99 -5.80 5.52
N CYS A 218 -1.89 -6.96 6.16
CA CYS A 218 -2.82 -8.09 6.02
C CYS A 218 -3.56 -8.33 7.33
N SER A 219 -4.78 -8.88 7.22
CA SER A 219 -5.58 -9.23 8.39
C SER A 219 -4.95 -10.38 9.19
N GLY A 220 -5.21 -10.39 10.47
CA GLY A 220 -4.66 -11.35 11.43
C GLY A 220 -3.52 -10.77 12.24
N ALA A 221 -3.57 -11.01 13.55
CA ALA A 221 -2.55 -10.60 14.49
C ALA A 221 -1.57 -11.76 14.79
N VAL A 222 -0.35 -11.41 15.12
CA VAL A 222 0.61 -12.34 15.71
C VAL A 222 0.50 -12.24 17.23
N VAL A 223 0.15 -13.33 17.85
CA VAL A 223 0.15 -13.42 19.32
C VAL A 223 1.59 -13.56 19.80
N GLN A 224 2.05 -12.60 20.57
CA GLN A 224 3.36 -12.64 21.22
C GLN A 224 3.16 -12.58 22.75
N GLY A 225 3.28 -13.73 23.40
CA GLY A 225 2.91 -13.87 24.82
C GLY A 225 1.39 -13.72 25.00
N GLU A 226 0.96 -12.93 25.98
CA GLU A 226 -0.44 -12.67 26.26
C GLU A 226 -1.04 -11.48 25.47
N LYS A 227 -0.25 -10.82 24.61
CA LYS A 227 -0.65 -9.60 23.91
C LYS A 227 -0.49 -9.74 22.39
N GLU A 228 -1.54 -9.43 21.67
CA GLU A 228 -1.50 -9.25 20.22
C GLU A 228 -0.88 -7.87 19.89
N THR A 229 0.44 -7.84 19.73
CA THR A 229 1.16 -6.58 19.49
C THR A 229 1.67 -6.43 18.08
N LEU A 230 1.86 -7.55 17.36
CA LEU A 230 2.35 -7.55 15.99
C LEU A 230 1.23 -7.91 15.01
N VAL A 231 1.34 -7.36 13.81
CA VAL A 231 0.49 -7.65 12.66
C VAL A 231 1.36 -8.00 11.46
N HIS A 232 0.74 -8.61 10.46
CA HIS A 232 1.44 -9.03 9.25
C HIS A 232 1.43 -7.94 8.18
N ALA A 233 2.51 -7.91 7.38
CA ALA A 233 2.61 -7.10 6.18
C ALA A 233 3.29 -7.89 5.05
N ARG A 234 3.01 -7.52 3.81
CA ARG A 234 3.45 -8.20 2.59
C ARG A 234 3.98 -7.22 1.55
N GLY A 235 4.66 -7.75 0.54
CA GLY A 235 4.99 -7.06 -0.70
C GLY A 235 6.33 -6.33 -0.71
N GLY A 236 6.90 -6.02 0.46
CA GLY A 236 8.05 -5.12 0.53
C GLY A 236 7.63 -3.66 0.31
N SER A 237 8.58 -2.77 0.12
CA SER A 237 8.32 -1.35 -0.07
C SER A 237 9.41 -0.70 -0.93
N TRP A 238 9.27 0.59 -1.24
CA TRP A 238 10.27 1.41 -1.90
C TRP A 238 11.65 1.37 -1.19
N TRP A 239 11.68 1.06 0.10
CA TRP A 239 12.91 0.92 0.88
C TRP A 239 13.59 -0.45 0.70
N CYS A 240 12.88 -1.48 0.26
CA CYS A 240 13.44 -2.83 0.13
C CYS A 240 14.35 -2.94 -1.08
N SER A 241 15.49 -3.64 -0.92
CA SER A 241 16.47 -3.86 -1.97
C SER A 241 16.85 -5.35 -2.08
N ALA A 242 17.44 -5.74 -3.21
CA ALA A 242 17.99 -7.08 -3.40
C ALA A 242 19.12 -7.45 -2.41
N ARG A 243 19.66 -6.46 -1.70
CA ARG A 243 20.80 -6.64 -0.79
C ARG A 243 20.42 -6.61 0.68
N SER A 244 19.25 -6.05 0.99
CA SER A 244 18.83 -5.78 2.35
C SER A 244 17.42 -6.36 2.59
N CYS A 245 16.41 -5.54 2.75
CA CYS A 245 15.04 -5.96 2.95
C CYS A 245 14.45 -6.65 1.70
N HIS A 246 14.74 -7.91 1.47
CA HIS A 246 14.35 -8.64 0.26
C HIS A 246 12.89 -9.15 0.28
N PHE A 247 11.97 -8.37 0.86
CA PHE A 247 10.57 -8.76 1.04
C PHE A 247 9.67 -8.52 -0.18
N PHE A 248 10.18 -7.94 -1.27
CA PHE A 248 9.42 -7.75 -2.50
C PHE A 248 9.28 -9.06 -3.30
N ASN A 249 8.63 -10.03 -2.71
CA ASN A 249 8.32 -11.33 -3.32
C ASN A 249 6.94 -11.84 -2.84
N SER A 250 6.48 -12.94 -3.41
CA SER A 250 5.14 -13.45 -3.14
C SER A 250 4.99 -14.22 -1.83
N PHE A 251 6.08 -14.61 -1.16
CA PHE A 251 6.02 -15.59 -0.05
C PHE A 251 6.51 -15.05 1.30
N ASP A 252 7.34 -14.03 1.36
CA ASP A 252 7.83 -13.47 2.61
C ASP A 252 6.72 -12.73 3.37
N ILE A 253 6.77 -12.82 4.70
CA ILE A 253 5.79 -12.22 5.61
C ILE A 253 6.54 -11.32 6.58
N GLY A 254 6.34 -10.02 6.43
CA GLY A 254 6.80 -9.01 7.36
C GLY A 254 5.92 -8.98 8.62
N ARG A 255 6.48 -8.45 9.70
CA ARG A 255 5.79 -8.22 10.96
C ARG A 255 6.11 -6.83 11.48
N VAL A 256 5.10 -6.14 11.97
CA VAL A 256 5.24 -4.79 12.49
C VAL A 256 4.35 -4.61 13.71
N HIS A 257 4.74 -3.73 14.62
CA HIS A 257 3.90 -3.41 15.77
C HIS A 257 2.63 -2.68 15.30
N LYS A 258 1.45 -3.16 15.75
CA LYS A 258 0.14 -2.71 15.25
C LYS A 258 -0.15 -1.21 15.42
N ARG A 259 0.58 -0.54 16.31
CA ARG A 259 0.44 0.91 16.57
C ARG A 259 1.62 1.73 16.08
N ALA A 260 2.59 1.12 15.40
CA ALA A 260 3.67 1.84 14.78
C ALA A 260 3.22 2.39 13.40
N SER A 261 3.67 3.60 13.09
CA SER A 261 3.39 4.28 11.84
C SER A 261 4.71 4.51 11.10
N PHE A 262 4.94 3.76 10.02
CA PHE A 262 6.15 3.87 9.21
C PHE A 262 5.87 4.56 7.88
N SER A 263 6.84 5.34 7.38
CA SER A 263 6.71 6.05 6.10
C SER A 263 6.76 5.15 4.85
N ASN A 264 7.03 3.86 5.02
CA ASN A 264 7.04 2.86 3.95
C ASN A 264 5.92 1.81 4.08
N GLN A 265 4.92 2.07 4.89
CA GLN A 265 3.84 1.13 5.18
C GLN A 265 2.48 1.71 4.82
N GLY A 266 1.70 0.94 4.09
CA GLY A 266 0.37 1.25 3.63
C GLY A 266 -0.52 0.01 3.59
N PHE A 267 -1.53 -0.02 2.71
CA PHE A 267 -2.45 -1.16 2.61
C PHE A 267 -3.24 -1.14 1.30
N ARG A 268 -3.77 -2.29 0.93
CA ARG A 268 -4.89 -2.42 -0.01
C ARG A 268 -6.07 -3.10 0.64
N VAL A 269 -7.26 -2.91 0.12
CA VAL A 269 -8.48 -3.48 0.69
C VAL A 269 -8.97 -4.69 -0.09
N ALA A 270 -9.70 -5.54 0.60
CA ALA A 270 -10.45 -6.67 0.05
C ALA A 270 -11.92 -6.60 0.48
N ALA A 271 -12.77 -7.39 -0.16
CA ALA A 271 -14.18 -7.51 0.18
C ALA A 271 -14.71 -8.90 -0.22
N SER A 272 -15.70 -9.40 0.52
CA SER A 272 -16.36 -10.67 0.19
C SER A 272 -17.44 -10.52 -0.90
N SER A 273 -17.91 -9.28 -1.13
CA SER A 273 -18.79 -8.88 -2.24
C SER A 273 -18.35 -7.51 -2.75
N LEU A 274 -18.71 -7.16 -3.99
CA LEU A 274 -18.39 -5.82 -4.51
C LEU A 274 -18.97 -4.75 -3.57
N PRO A 275 -18.13 -3.84 -3.07
CA PRO A 275 -18.61 -2.75 -2.21
C PRO A 275 -19.59 -1.86 -2.98
N ASN A 276 -20.72 -1.53 -2.34
CA ASN A 276 -21.63 -0.52 -2.88
C ASN A 276 -20.93 0.84 -2.88
N ARG A 277 -21.22 1.68 -3.88
CA ARG A 277 -20.78 3.09 -3.85
C ARG A 277 -21.35 3.78 -2.60
N LYS A 278 -20.48 4.28 -1.76
CA LYS A 278 -20.83 5.31 -0.79
C LYS A 278 -20.62 6.68 -1.38
#